data_f97f9494a396ac81d80ed16f00a86fde
#
_entry.id   f97f9494a396ac81d80ed16f00a86fde
#
_cell.length_a   1.000
_cell.length_b   1.000
_cell.length_c   1.000
_cell.angle_alpha   90.00
_cell.angle_beta   90.00
_cell.angle_gamma   90.00
#
_symmetry.space_group_name_H-M   'P 1'
#
loop_
_entity.id
_entity.type
_entity.pdbx_description
1 polymer ?
#
loop_
_entity_poly.entity_id
_entity_poly.type
_entity_poly.pdbx_seq_one_letter_code
_entity_poly.pdbx_strand_id
1 'polypeptide(L)'
;MYLDMHSHSVSSDDSRATVEQYVKWIQVLRKRGHTVDGIVLTEHRKFDFDKDYSDLASQYNVLVLKGSELDTRYGHFLVYGVTQALTQEIDFGDVRMDARALMQAARQHDAIALPAHPGRFGIGLTDYIAKGEAFDDVTIVERFNGGSRPGENERADELCESHNLLGIGGSDAHLTSHIATCMTDFKTPIKAESDLVDALLSKEFQPVWLENVVNGAS
;
A
#
# COMPACT_ATOMS: atom_id res chain seq x y z
N MET A 1 13.12 -5.86 -5.82
CA MET A 1 11.78 -6.37 -6.23
C MET A 1 10.80 -5.22 -6.16
N TYR A 2 10.09 -4.93 -7.27
CA TYR A 2 9.23 -3.75 -7.39
C TYR A 2 7.76 -4.14 -7.23
N LEU A 3 7.13 -3.71 -6.12
CA LEU A 3 5.72 -3.96 -5.82
C LEU A 3 4.95 -2.65 -5.74
N ASP A 4 3.80 -2.59 -6.41
CA ASP A 4 2.80 -1.56 -6.15
C ASP A 4 2.05 -1.92 -4.86
N MET A 5 2.23 -1.09 -3.83
CA MET A 5 1.77 -1.39 -2.47
C MET A 5 0.33 -0.97 -2.19
N HIS A 6 -0.32 -0.24 -3.11
CA HIS A 6 -1.63 0.33 -2.89
C HIS A 6 -2.45 0.31 -4.18
N SER A 7 -3.44 -0.57 -4.26
CA SER A 7 -4.33 -0.67 -5.42
C SER A 7 -5.70 -1.24 -5.05
N HIS A 8 -6.73 -0.86 -5.80
CA HIS A 8 -8.12 -1.25 -5.58
C HIS A 8 -8.68 -1.94 -6.81
N SER A 9 -9.35 -3.07 -6.62
CA SER A 9 -10.07 -3.74 -7.70
C SER A 9 -11.56 -3.47 -7.61
N VAL A 10 -12.34 -4.07 -8.54
CA VAL A 10 -13.82 -4.07 -8.48
C VAL A 10 -14.38 -4.65 -7.17
N SER A 11 -13.54 -5.12 -6.27
CA SER A 11 -13.91 -5.51 -4.91
C SER A 11 -14.18 -4.30 -4.02
N SER A 12 -13.55 -3.16 -4.29
CA SER A 12 -13.87 -1.85 -3.71
C SER A 12 -14.98 -1.17 -4.51
N ASP A 13 -15.85 -0.43 -3.84
CA ASP A 13 -17.07 0.18 -4.41
C ASP A 13 -16.79 1.34 -5.38
N ASP A 14 -15.59 1.92 -5.34
CA ASP A 14 -15.15 3.05 -6.15
C ASP A 14 -14.16 2.67 -7.27
N SER A 15 -13.66 1.43 -7.31
CA SER A 15 -12.78 0.96 -8.36
C SER A 15 -13.53 0.25 -9.49
N ARG A 16 -13.03 0.40 -10.72
CA ARG A 16 -13.60 -0.23 -11.93
C ARG A 16 -12.64 -1.23 -12.57
N ALA A 17 -11.44 -1.38 -12.06
CA ALA A 17 -10.43 -2.26 -12.62
C ALA A 17 -10.53 -3.66 -12.02
N THR A 18 -10.51 -4.69 -12.86
CA THR A 18 -10.33 -6.07 -12.40
C THR A 18 -8.86 -6.39 -12.20
N VAL A 19 -8.55 -7.34 -11.31
CA VAL A 19 -7.18 -7.82 -11.11
C VAL A 19 -6.57 -8.34 -12.41
N GLU A 20 -7.38 -9.04 -13.25
CA GLU A 20 -6.94 -9.50 -14.57
C GLU A 20 -6.53 -8.35 -15.50
N GLN A 21 -7.25 -7.22 -15.46
CA GLN A 21 -6.88 -6.04 -16.22
C GLN A 21 -5.55 -5.45 -15.73
N TYR A 22 -5.30 -5.44 -14.43
CA TYR A 22 -4.04 -4.98 -13.86
C TYR A 22 -2.86 -5.83 -14.31
N VAL A 23 -2.94 -7.16 -14.16
CA VAL A 23 -1.83 -8.04 -14.55
C VAL A 23 -1.57 -8.00 -16.08
N LYS A 24 -2.62 -7.83 -16.89
CA LYS A 24 -2.48 -7.60 -18.34
C LYS A 24 -1.79 -6.28 -18.66
N TRP A 25 -2.14 -5.21 -17.92
CA TRP A 25 -1.49 -3.91 -18.11
C TRP A 25 -0.02 -3.92 -17.68
N ILE A 26 0.31 -4.64 -16.62
CA ILE A 26 1.70 -4.86 -16.20
C ILE A 26 2.51 -5.51 -17.36
N GLN A 27 1.94 -6.45 -18.12
CA GLN A 27 2.62 -6.98 -19.30
C GLN A 27 2.88 -5.89 -20.38
N VAL A 28 1.98 -4.91 -20.50
CA VAL A 28 2.20 -3.76 -21.42
C VAL A 28 3.34 -2.88 -20.89
N LEU A 29 3.39 -2.61 -19.58
CA LEU A 29 4.47 -1.83 -18.96
C LEU A 29 5.82 -2.54 -19.12
N ARG A 30 5.88 -3.86 -18.91
CA ARG A 30 7.09 -4.68 -19.14
C ARG A 30 7.58 -4.63 -20.57
N LYS A 31 6.66 -4.68 -21.57
CA LYS A 31 7.00 -4.53 -22.98
C LYS A 31 7.50 -3.13 -23.33
N ARG A 32 7.19 -2.12 -22.53
CA ARG A 32 7.71 -0.75 -22.65
C ARG A 32 9.05 -0.55 -21.91
N GLY A 33 9.61 -1.60 -21.32
CA GLY A 33 10.90 -1.58 -20.66
C GLY A 33 10.87 -1.29 -19.17
N HIS A 34 9.69 -1.28 -18.53
CA HIS A 34 9.60 -1.13 -17.07
C HIS A 34 9.65 -2.49 -16.36
N THR A 35 10.16 -2.50 -15.13
CA THR A 35 10.10 -3.66 -14.24
C THR A 35 8.98 -3.46 -13.23
N VAL A 36 8.03 -4.40 -13.18
CA VAL A 36 6.96 -4.48 -12.18
C VAL A 36 6.84 -5.96 -11.81
N ASP A 37 7.09 -6.30 -10.55
CA ASP A 37 7.09 -7.70 -10.10
C ASP A 37 5.74 -8.12 -9.53
N GLY A 38 5.00 -7.20 -8.94
CA GLY A 38 3.70 -7.52 -8.35
C GLY A 38 2.92 -6.30 -7.89
N ILE A 39 1.74 -6.61 -7.34
CA ILE A 39 0.79 -5.65 -6.77
C ILE A 39 0.26 -6.16 -5.44
N VAL A 40 -0.13 -5.25 -4.56
CA VAL A 40 -0.90 -5.53 -3.34
C VAL A 40 -2.28 -4.90 -3.49
N LEU A 41 -3.30 -5.73 -3.43
CA LEU A 41 -4.71 -5.28 -3.44
C LEU A 41 -5.09 -4.85 -2.03
N THR A 42 -5.38 -3.58 -1.83
CA THR A 42 -5.71 -2.98 -0.53
C THR A 42 -7.15 -2.49 -0.52
N GLU A 43 -8.09 -3.42 -0.65
CA GLU A 43 -9.51 -3.11 -0.79
C GLU A 43 -10.04 -2.31 0.41
N HIS A 44 -10.96 -1.39 0.15
CA HIS A 44 -11.52 -0.53 1.20
C HIS A 44 -12.33 -1.31 2.24
N ARG A 45 -12.02 -1.11 3.51
CA ARG A 45 -12.80 -1.55 4.70
C ARG A 45 -13.11 -3.04 4.74
N LYS A 46 -12.26 -3.89 4.11
CA LYS A 46 -12.43 -5.34 4.12
C LYS A 46 -11.13 -6.05 3.74
N PHE A 47 -11.12 -7.36 3.95
CA PHE A 47 -10.11 -8.25 3.42
C PHE A 47 -10.78 -9.45 2.73
N ASP A 48 -10.46 -9.68 1.47
CA ASP A 48 -11.08 -10.72 0.65
C ASP A 48 -10.42 -12.09 0.90
N PHE A 49 -10.76 -12.77 2.00
CA PHE A 49 -10.21 -14.10 2.33
C PHE A 49 -10.51 -15.15 1.26
N ASP A 50 -11.69 -15.08 0.65
CA ASP A 50 -12.17 -16.07 -0.32
C ASP A 50 -11.59 -15.87 -1.74
N LYS A 51 -10.84 -14.83 -1.98
CA LYS A 51 -10.22 -14.55 -3.28
C LYS A 51 -8.85 -15.21 -3.36
N ASP A 52 -8.67 -16.04 -4.37
CA ASP A 52 -7.39 -16.63 -4.77
C ASP A 52 -7.01 -16.13 -6.16
N TYR A 53 -5.82 -15.56 -6.27
CA TYR A 53 -5.26 -15.05 -7.51
C TYR A 53 -4.03 -15.83 -7.98
N SER A 54 -3.75 -17.00 -7.41
CA SER A 54 -2.55 -17.81 -7.67
C SER A 54 -2.43 -18.25 -9.14
N ASP A 55 -3.54 -18.69 -9.76
CA ASP A 55 -3.57 -19.07 -11.17
C ASP A 55 -3.27 -17.86 -12.07
N LEU A 56 -3.89 -16.71 -11.77
CA LEU A 56 -3.68 -15.48 -12.51
C LEU A 56 -2.24 -14.97 -12.35
N ALA A 57 -1.74 -14.98 -11.12
CA ALA A 57 -0.35 -14.60 -10.80
C ALA A 57 0.65 -15.48 -11.57
N SER A 58 0.43 -16.80 -11.56
CA SER A 58 1.28 -17.74 -12.29
C SER A 58 1.22 -17.53 -13.80
N GLN A 59 0.01 -17.36 -14.37
CA GLN A 59 -0.18 -17.17 -15.82
C GLN A 59 0.57 -15.95 -16.35
N TYR A 60 0.60 -14.87 -15.60
CA TYR A 60 1.22 -13.59 -16.02
C TYR A 60 2.59 -13.34 -15.41
N ASN A 61 3.08 -14.25 -14.56
CA ASN A 61 4.30 -14.08 -13.78
C ASN A 61 4.32 -12.73 -13.03
N VAL A 62 3.21 -12.40 -12.34
CA VAL A 62 3.02 -11.20 -11.54
C VAL A 62 2.58 -11.62 -10.15
N LEU A 63 3.29 -11.22 -9.11
CA LEU A 63 2.88 -11.46 -7.74
C LEU A 63 1.60 -10.64 -7.44
N VAL A 64 0.58 -11.29 -6.89
CA VAL A 64 -0.66 -10.62 -6.43
C VAL A 64 -0.85 -10.96 -4.97
N LEU A 65 -0.62 -9.97 -4.12
CA LEU A 65 -0.84 -10.06 -2.67
C LEU A 65 -2.08 -9.28 -2.26
N LYS A 66 -2.53 -9.51 -1.03
CA LYS A 66 -3.71 -8.86 -0.47
C LYS A 66 -3.36 -8.11 0.81
N GLY A 67 -3.99 -6.96 0.97
CA GLY A 67 -4.01 -6.12 2.15
C GLY A 67 -5.38 -5.47 2.30
N SER A 68 -5.44 -4.38 3.05
CA SER A 68 -6.66 -3.58 3.21
C SER A 68 -6.31 -2.11 3.33
N GLU A 69 -7.18 -1.22 2.88
CA GLU A 69 -7.17 0.19 3.26
C GLU A 69 -8.37 0.46 4.17
N LEU A 70 -8.08 0.93 5.39
CA LEU A 70 -9.09 1.16 6.42
C LEU A 70 -9.22 2.63 6.73
N ASP A 71 -10.47 3.09 6.86
CA ASP A 71 -10.77 4.41 7.39
C ASP A 71 -10.49 4.45 8.90
N THR A 72 -9.92 5.54 9.37
CA THR A 72 -9.78 5.83 10.80
C THR A 72 -10.19 7.28 11.08
N ARG A 73 -10.28 7.64 12.36
CA ARG A 73 -10.48 9.04 12.75
C ARG A 73 -9.34 9.97 12.34
N TYR A 74 -8.20 9.40 11.93
CA TYR A 74 -6.96 10.12 11.62
C TYR A 74 -6.48 9.89 10.19
N GLY A 75 -7.41 9.60 9.28
CA GLY A 75 -7.14 9.31 7.88
C GLY A 75 -7.15 7.81 7.58
N HIS A 76 -6.64 7.46 6.42
CA HIS A 76 -6.64 6.07 5.96
C HIS A 76 -5.35 5.36 6.35
N PHE A 77 -5.45 4.06 6.58
CA PHE A 77 -4.32 3.20 6.93
C PHE A 77 -4.31 1.95 6.06
N LEU A 78 -3.14 1.65 5.49
CA LEU A 78 -2.88 0.39 4.80
C LEU A 78 -2.54 -0.68 5.84
N VAL A 79 -3.12 -1.87 5.67
CA VAL A 79 -2.88 -3.02 6.55
C VAL A 79 -2.39 -4.20 5.72
N TYR A 80 -1.21 -4.72 6.06
CA TYR A 80 -0.60 -5.88 5.43
C TYR A 80 -0.45 -7.03 6.43
N GLY A 81 -0.52 -8.28 5.94
CA GLY A 81 -0.49 -9.46 6.81
C GLY A 81 -1.81 -9.70 7.54
N VAL A 82 -2.94 -9.35 6.93
CA VAL A 82 -4.27 -9.48 7.54
C VAL A 82 -4.59 -10.94 7.83
N THR A 83 -4.93 -11.25 9.10
CA THR A 83 -5.35 -12.56 9.57
C THR A 83 -6.82 -12.55 9.98
N GLN A 84 -7.44 -13.74 10.08
CA GLN A 84 -8.80 -13.85 10.62
C GLN A 84 -8.87 -13.37 12.07
N ALA A 85 -7.81 -13.60 12.87
CA ALA A 85 -7.76 -13.13 14.25
C ALA A 85 -7.79 -11.60 14.33
N LEU A 86 -7.05 -10.91 13.47
CA LEU A 86 -7.07 -9.44 13.39
C LEU A 86 -8.47 -8.93 13.03
N THR A 87 -9.15 -9.54 12.05
CA THR A 87 -10.51 -9.11 11.65
C THR A 87 -11.60 -9.47 12.66
N GLN A 88 -11.34 -10.35 13.62
CA GLN A 88 -12.21 -10.61 14.76
C GLN A 88 -12.00 -9.60 15.89
N GLU A 89 -10.81 -9.04 16.03
CA GLU A 89 -10.49 -8.02 17.04
C GLU A 89 -10.87 -6.61 16.57
N ILE A 90 -10.61 -6.29 15.30
CA ILE A 90 -10.86 -4.98 14.69
C ILE A 90 -12.00 -5.09 13.67
N ASP A 91 -13.03 -4.28 13.83
CA ASP A 91 -14.09 -4.12 12.82
C ASP A 91 -13.58 -3.23 11.66
N PHE A 92 -13.22 -3.86 10.56
CA PHE A 92 -12.73 -3.16 9.36
C PHE A 92 -13.76 -2.19 8.74
N GLY A 93 -15.05 -2.33 9.08
CA GLY A 93 -16.12 -1.43 8.66
C GLY A 93 -16.28 -0.18 9.54
N ASP A 94 -15.61 -0.09 10.70
CA ASP A 94 -15.69 1.07 11.59
C ASP A 94 -14.84 2.24 11.08
N VAL A 95 -15.47 3.16 10.35
CA VAL A 95 -14.82 4.38 9.80
C VAL A 95 -14.37 5.40 10.88
N ARG A 96 -14.65 5.14 12.16
CA ARG A 96 -14.24 5.98 13.29
C ARG A 96 -13.26 5.30 14.23
N MET A 97 -12.71 4.19 13.79
CA MET A 97 -11.67 3.43 14.47
C MET A 97 -10.50 4.34 14.90
N ASP A 98 -9.92 4.07 16.06
CA ASP A 98 -8.68 4.73 16.47
C ASP A 98 -7.48 4.08 15.77
N ALA A 99 -6.72 4.86 15.01
CA ALA A 99 -5.55 4.36 14.28
C ALA A 99 -4.47 3.75 15.19
N ARG A 100 -4.33 4.24 16.43
CA ARG A 100 -3.37 3.70 17.40
C ARG A 100 -3.78 2.30 17.86
N ALA A 101 -5.09 2.09 18.08
CA ALA A 101 -5.64 0.77 18.40
C ALA A 101 -5.45 -0.19 17.21
N LEU A 102 -5.70 0.26 15.97
CA LEU A 102 -5.45 -0.52 14.77
C LEU A 102 -3.98 -0.94 14.66
N MET A 103 -3.03 0.00 14.81
CA MET A 103 -1.60 -0.30 14.75
C MET A 103 -1.16 -1.26 15.85
N GLN A 104 -1.72 -1.13 17.04
CA GLN A 104 -1.44 -2.03 18.16
C GLN A 104 -1.95 -3.45 17.87
N ALA A 105 -3.20 -3.59 17.44
CA ALA A 105 -3.79 -4.89 17.10
C ALA A 105 -3.05 -5.55 15.93
N ALA A 106 -2.71 -4.78 14.88
CA ALA A 106 -1.93 -5.30 13.77
C ALA A 106 -0.61 -5.94 14.24
N ARG A 107 0.15 -5.23 15.09
CA ARG A 107 1.39 -5.78 15.68
C ARG A 107 1.18 -7.05 16.51
N GLN A 108 0.06 -7.18 17.22
CA GLN A 108 -0.26 -8.38 18.02
C GLN A 108 -0.62 -9.60 17.17
N HIS A 109 -0.98 -9.37 15.91
CA HIS A 109 -1.37 -10.42 14.95
C HIS A 109 -0.39 -10.59 13.79
N ASP A 110 0.90 -10.24 14.01
CA ASP A 110 1.97 -10.34 13.01
C ASP A 110 1.63 -9.61 11.68
N ALA A 111 0.88 -8.52 11.80
CA ALA A 111 0.51 -7.63 10.71
C ALA A 111 1.13 -6.23 10.92
N ILE A 112 1.08 -5.40 9.88
CA ILE A 112 1.53 -4.02 9.96
C ILE A 112 0.45 -3.09 9.43
N ALA A 113 0.13 -2.03 10.19
CA ALA A 113 -0.73 -0.95 9.76
C ALA A 113 0.09 0.34 9.68
N LEU A 114 -0.03 1.06 8.58
CA LEU A 114 0.71 2.29 8.33
C LEU A 114 -0.16 3.33 7.59
N PRO A 115 0.07 4.64 7.79
CA PRO A 115 -0.69 5.70 7.14
C PRO A 115 -0.60 5.64 5.62
N ALA A 116 -1.77 5.59 4.96
CA ALA A 116 -1.92 5.78 3.53
C ALA A 116 -1.87 7.28 3.19
N HIS A 117 -1.27 7.64 2.04
CA HIS A 117 -1.23 9.01 1.49
C HIS A 117 -1.26 10.11 2.57
N PRO A 118 -0.29 10.14 3.53
CA PRO A 118 -0.37 10.95 4.75
C PRO A 118 -0.39 12.45 4.48
N GLY A 119 0.04 12.89 3.30
CA GLY A 119 -0.01 14.28 2.88
C GLY A 119 -1.33 14.75 2.26
N ARG A 120 -2.30 13.85 2.03
CA ARG A 120 -3.58 14.17 1.36
C ARG A 120 -4.34 15.22 2.14
N PHE A 121 -4.74 16.30 1.47
CA PHE A 121 -5.44 17.42 2.11
C PHE A 121 -6.79 16.99 2.71
N GLY A 122 -7.01 17.33 3.96
CA GLY A 122 -8.25 17.14 4.71
C GLY A 122 -8.38 15.77 5.40
N ILE A 123 -7.68 14.74 4.91
CA ILE A 123 -7.76 13.37 5.45
C ILE A 123 -6.39 12.74 5.73
N GLY A 124 -5.30 13.33 5.28
CA GLY A 124 -3.96 12.81 5.52
C GLY A 124 -3.48 13.01 6.96
N LEU A 125 -2.63 12.13 7.45
CA LEU A 125 -2.09 12.15 8.81
C LEU A 125 -1.43 13.50 9.17
N THR A 126 -0.81 14.19 8.20
CA THR A 126 -0.19 15.50 8.40
C THR A 126 -1.15 16.56 8.94
N ASP A 127 -2.43 16.50 8.56
CA ASP A 127 -3.44 17.45 9.04
C ASP A 127 -3.79 17.24 10.52
N TYR A 128 -3.69 16.02 10.99
CA TYR A 128 -3.94 15.67 12.40
C TYR A 128 -2.72 15.99 13.27
N ILE A 129 -1.51 15.72 12.79
CA ILE A 129 -0.27 16.11 13.48
C ILE A 129 -0.22 17.64 13.63
N ALA A 130 -0.58 18.40 12.61
CA ALA A 130 -0.66 19.85 12.65
C ALA A 130 -1.68 20.40 13.67
N LYS A 131 -2.68 19.58 14.04
CA LYS A 131 -3.67 19.87 15.10
C LYS A 131 -3.24 19.43 16.49
N GLY A 132 -2.02 18.87 16.63
CA GLY A 132 -1.45 18.45 17.90
C GLY A 132 -1.66 16.98 18.26
N GLU A 133 -2.14 16.16 17.32
CA GLU A 133 -2.21 14.70 17.53
C GLU A 133 -0.81 14.08 17.44
N ALA A 134 -0.48 13.19 18.37
CA ALA A 134 0.80 12.48 18.41
C ALA A 134 0.68 11.07 17.82
N PHE A 135 1.66 10.68 17.00
CA PHE A 135 1.76 9.37 16.36
C PHE A 135 3.20 8.83 16.46
N ASP A 136 3.72 8.76 17.69
CA ASP A 136 5.12 8.38 17.98
C ASP A 136 5.44 6.93 17.54
N ASP A 137 4.42 6.07 17.42
CA ASP A 137 4.55 4.67 16.99
C ASP A 137 4.60 4.50 15.46
N VAL A 138 4.34 5.54 14.69
CA VAL A 138 4.45 5.51 13.23
C VAL A 138 5.92 5.55 12.84
N THR A 139 6.38 4.55 12.11
CA THR A 139 7.76 4.44 11.62
C THR A 139 7.84 4.32 10.10
N ILE A 140 6.74 3.94 9.47
CA ILE A 140 6.61 3.77 8.02
C ILE A 140 5.31 4.46 7.59
N VAL A 141 5.33 5.13 6.44
CA VAL A 141 4.15 5.75 5.81
C VAL A 141 4.16 5.52 4.30
N GLU A 142 3.06 5.74 3.63
CA GLU A 142 3.04 5.83 2.18
C GLU A 142 3.58 7.22 1.76
N ARG A 143 4.88 7.28 1.47
CA ARG A 143 5.60 8.53 1.11
C ARG A 143 5.21 9.03 -0.28
N PHE A 144 5.10 8.09 -1.25
CA PHE A 144 4.66 8.39 -2.61
C PHE A 144 3.38 7.63 -2.95
N ASN A 145 2.36 8.38 -3.35
CA ASN A 145 1.08 7.86 -3.78
C ASN A 145 0.75 8.38 -5.17
N GLY A 146 0.52 7.46 -6.12
CA GLY A 146 0.27 7.78 -7.52
C GLY A 146 -1.07 8.48 -7.79
N GLY A 147 -2.03 8.37 -6.85
CA GLY A 147 -3.33 9.05 -6.88
C GLY A 147 -3.34 10.43 -6.23
N SER A 148 -2.22 10.88 -5.65
CA SER A 148 -2.11 12.17 -4.96
C SER A 148 -2.14 13.35 -5.91
N ARG A 149 -2.71 14.46 -5.42
CA ARG A 149 -2.73 15.75 -6.11
C ARG A 149 -1.40 16.49 -5.91
N PRO A 150 -1.09 17.49 -6.76
CA PRO A 150 0.09 18.33 -6.54
C PRO A 150 0.15 18.90 -5.11
N GLY A 151 1.31 18.80 -4.47
CA GLY A 151 1.56 19.22 -3.09
C GLY A 151 1.30 18.15 -2.03
N GLU A 152 0.56 17.08 -2.32
CA GLU A 152 0.23 16.05 -1.33
C GLU A 152 1.42 15.08 -1.08
N ASN A 153 2.13 14.67 -2.14
CA ASN A 153 3.33 13.86 -1.99
C ASN A 153 4.49 14.65 -1.35
N GLU A 154 4.61 15.94 -1.66
CA GLU A 154 5.60 16.83 -1.06
C GLU A 154 5.38 16.95 0.46
N ARG A 155 4.12 17.07 0.92
CA ARG A 155 3.78 17.05 2.35
C ARG A 155 4.10 15.71 3.03
N ALA A 156 3.89 14.60 2.33
CA ALA A 156 4.28 13.27 2.84
C ALA A 156 5.80 13.14 2.93
N ASP A 157 6.52 13.70 1.97
CA ASP A 157 7.97 13.76 1.93
C ASP A 157 8.54 14.56 3.11
N GLU A 158 8.04 15.78 3.32
CA GLU A 158 8.38 16.64 4.46
C GLU A 158 8.08 15.94 5.81
N LEU A 159 6.97 15.19 5.91
CA LEU A 159 6.66 14.39 7.10
C LEU A 159 7.74 13.33 7.35
N CYS A 160 8.12 12.60 6.29
CA CYS A 160 9.16 11.58 6.39
C CYS A 160 10.50 12.17 6.85
N GLU A 161 10.91 13.29 6.28
CA GLU A 161 12.17 13.94 6.63
C GLU A 161 12.17 14.50 8.06
N SER A 162 11.08 15.20 8.46
CA SER A 162 10.99 15.83 9.78
C SER A 162 10.89 14.85 10.94
N HIS A 163 10.34 13.66 10.72
CA HIS A 163 10.14 12.63 11.74
C HIS A 163 11.02 11.39 11.54
N ASN A 164 11.93 11.40 10.55
CA ASN A 164 12.80 10.27 10.19
C ASN A 164 12.01 8.98 9.94
N LEU A 165 10.91 9.08 9.15
CA LEU A 165 10.07 7.95 8.79
C LEU A 165 10.56 7.29 7.51
N LEU A 166 10.35 5.98 7.41
CA LEU A 166 10.53 5.25 6.17
C LEU A 166 9.31 5.43 5.26
N GLY A 167 9.53 5.34 3.95
CA GLY A 167 8.47 5.50 2.97
C GLY A 167 8.28 4.30 2.08
N ILE A 168 7.03 3.89 1.87
CA ILE A 168 6.64 3.02 0.76
C ILE A 168 6.05 3.85 -0.39
N GLY A 169 5.87 3.23 -1.56
CA GLY A 169 5.16 3.79 -2.70
C GLY A 169 4.04 2.86 -3.17
N GLY A 170 2.91 3.43 -3.50
CA GLY A 170 1.76 2.74 -4.07
C GLY A 170 1.02 3.62 -5.08
N SER A 171 0.34 3.02 -6.05
CA SER A 171 -0.34 3.78 -7.10
C SER A 171 -1.68 4.35 -6.66
N ASP A 172 -2.33 3.74 -5.67
CA ASP A 172 -3.73 4.02 -5.30
C ASP A 172 -4.66 3.90 -6.53
N ALA A 173 -4.38 2.88 -7.35
CA ALA A 173 -5.03 2.71 -8.64
C ALA A 173 -6.48 2.23 -8.47
N HIS A 174 -7.41 2.96 -9.10
CA HIS A 174 -8.82 2.62 -9.27
C HIS A 174 -9.16 2.36 -10.75
N LEU A 175 -8.20 2.62 -11.63
CA LEU A 175 -8.29 2.41 -13.09
C LEU A 175 -7.06 1.65 -13.57
N THR A 176 -7.25 0.80 -14.57
CA THR A 176 -6.20 -0.07 -15.13
C THR A 176 -4.90 0.66 -15.48
N SER A 177 -5.00 1.86 -16.07
CA SER A 177 -3.84 2.62 -16.52
C SER A 177 -3.02 3.28 -15.41
N HIS A 178 -3.55 3.32 -14.19
CA HIS A 178 -2.88 3.94 -13.06
C HIS A 178 -2.01 2.95 -12.27
N ILE A 179 -2.19 1.63 -12.49
CA ILE A 179 -1.42 0.61 -11.75
C ILE A 179 0.09 0.78 -11.97
N ALA A 180 0.84 0.59 -10.90
CA ALA A 180 2.29 0.67 -10.83
C ALA A 180 2.89 2.06 -11.15
N THR A 181 2.10 3.14 -11.18
CA THR A 181 2.65 4.51 -11.38
C THR A 181 3.64 4.88 -10.27
N CYS A 182 3.43 4.37 -9.06
CA CYS A 182 4.37 4.41 -7.95
C CYS A 182 4.46 3.01 -7.31
N MET A 183 5.64 2.64 -6.83
CA MET A 183 5.95 1.30 -6.30
C MET A 183 6.94 1.40 -5.15
N THR A 184 7.19 0.27 -4.51
CA THR A 184 8.25 0.09 -3.52
C THR A 184 9.31 -0.89 -4.05
N ASP A 185 10.58 -0.49 -4.00
CA ASP A 185 11.74 -1.35 -4.29
C ASP A 185 12.18 -2.06 -3.00
N PHE A 186 11.93 -3.36 -2.92
CA PHE A 186 12.38 -4.23 -1.85
C PHE A 186 13.69 -4.92 -2.21
N LYS A 187 14.62 -5.01 -1.23
CA LYS A 187 15.91 -5.70 -1.42
C LYS A 187 15.77 -7.22 -1.29
N THR A 188 14.75 -7.68 -0.56
CA THR A 188 14.48 -9.12 -0.35
C THR A 188 13.38 -9.61 -1.30
N PRO A 189 13.41 -10.88 -1.74
CA PRO A 189 12.34 -11.47 -2.50
C PRO A 189 11.11 -11.70 -1.62
N ILE A 190 9.92 -11.39 -2.15
CA ILE A 190 8.63 -11.53 -1.50
C ILE A 190 7.80 -12.52 -2.31
N LYS A 191 7.14 -13.48 -1.64
CA LYS A 191 6.31 -14.52 -2.28
C LYS A 191 4.94 -14.66 -1.64
N ALA A 192 4.78 -14.18 -0.40
CA ALA A 192 3.55 -14.25 0.37
C ALA A 192 3.36 -12.97 1.20
N GLU A 193 2.17 -12.78 1.78
CA GLU A 193 1.85 -11.67 2.65
C GLU A 193 2.76 -11.61 3.91
N SER A 194 3.16 -12.77 4.44
CA SER A 194 4.11 -12.84 5.56
C SER A 194 5.50 -12.32 5.18
N ASP A 195 6.01 -12.67 3.98
CA ASP A 195 7.30 -12.17 3.51
C ASP A 195 7.25 -10.64 3.32
N LEU A 196 6.07 -10.10 2.91
CA LEU A 196 5.88 -8.65 2.77
C LEU A 196 5.97 -7.95 4.12
N VAL A 197 5.35 -8.50 5.17
CA VAL A 197 5.45 -7.96 6.53
C VAL A 197 6.90 -8.00 7.02
N ASP A 198 7.60 -9.12 6.83
CA ASP A 198 9.01 -9.27 7.20
C ASP A 198 9.91 -8.28 6.45
N ALA A 199 9.64 -8.08 5.15
CA ALA A 199 10.40 -7.11 4.34
C ALA A 199 10.17 -5.66 4.81
N LEU A 200 8.94 -5.29 5.22
CA LEU A 200 8.67 -3.98 5.82
C LEU A 200 9.36 -3.81 7.17
N LEU A 201 9.38 -4.85 8.00
CA LEU A 201 10.07 -4.84 9.30
C LEU A 201 11.59 -4.80 9.16
N SER A 202 12.16 -5.33 8.07
CA SER A 202 13.61 -5.26 7.79
C SER A 202 14.10 -3.84 7.51
N LYS A 203 13.20 -2.94 7.11
CA LYS A 203 13.46 -1.54 6.76
C LYS A 203 14.39 -1.35 5.55
N GLU A 204 14.56 -2.40 4.71
CA GLU A 204 15.41 -2.39 3.52
C GLU A 204 14.57 -2.21 2.24
N PHE A 205 13.91 -1.08 2.12
CA PHE A 205 13.10 -0.72 0.96
C PHE A 205 13.09 0.79 0.74
N GLN A 206 12.62 1.20 -0.44
CA GLN A 206 12.44 2.61 -0.80
C GLN A 206 11.29 2.78 -1.80
N PRO A 207 10.56 3.91 -1.76
CA PRO A 207 9.56 4.22 -2.76
C PRO A 207 10.23 4.62 -4.08
N VAL A 208 9.60 4.25 -5.20
CA VAL A 208 10.09 4.58 -6.56
C VAL A 208 8.93 4.93 -7.48
N TRP A 209 9.15 5.88 -8.39
CA TRP A 209 8.24 6.14 -9.49
C TRP A 209 8.54 5.20 -10.66
N LEU A 210 7.50 4.74 -11.37
CA LEU A 210 7.62 3.83 -12.50
C LEU A 210 8.62 4.33 -13.56
N GLU A 211 8.64 5.62 -13.83
CA GLU A 211 9.53 6.25 -14.81
C GLU A 211 11.02 6.08 -14.50
N ASN A 212 11.34 5.88 -13.20
CA ASN A 212 12.70 5.65 -12.72
C ASN A 212 13.11 4.16 -12.71
N VAL A 213 12.17 3.25 -13.07
CA VAL A 213 12.38 1.80 -13.09
C VAL A 213 12.39 1.30 -14.51
N VAL A 214 13.58 1.31 -15.15
CA VAL A 214 13.77 0.88 -16.53
C VAL A 214 14.68 -0.36 -16.59
N ASN A 215 14.31 -1.35 -17.40
CA ASN A 215 15.13 -2.54 -17.64
C ASN A 215 16.51 -2.14 -18.19
N GLY A 216 17.59 -2.48 -17.46
CA GLY A 216 18.96 -2.30 -17.93
C GLY A 216 19.74 -1.17 -17.28
N ALA A 217 19.22 -0.48 -16.28
CA ALA A 217 20.00 0.40 -15.40
C ALA A 217 20.51 -0.44 -14.19
N SER A 218 21.58 -1.21 -14.42
CA SER A 218 22.38 -1.89 -13.39
C SER A 218 23.83 -1.46 -13.52
#